data_1ca38aa01bcb0b232f8d4fe4b3ee08d5
#
_entry.id   1ca38aa01bcb0b232f8d4fe4b3ee08d5
#
_cell.length_a   1.000
_cell.length_b   1.000
_cell.length_c   1.000
_cell.angle_alpha   90.00
_cell.angle_beta   90.00
_cell.angle_gamma   90.00
#
_symmetry.space_group_name_H-M   'P 1'
#
loop_
_entity.id
_entity.type
_entity.pdbx_description
1 polymer ?
#
loop_
_entity_poly.entity_id
_entity_poly.type
_entity_poly.pdbx_seq_one_letter_code
_entity_poly.pdbx_strand_id
1 'polypeptide(L)'
;SIPIIILSAKSEDADKILGLNVGADDYVTKPFVAKELIARIRAVTRRKSETESPNLTFENITLNRSTCELSSDKASVRLANKEYQMLEMFMSNPRQIISPDRFMEKIWGFDSDTEQNVVWVYISYLRKKLAKVGANVQIKAARNMGYSLEVKND
;
A
#
# COMPACT_ATOMS: atom_id res chain seq x y z
N SER A 1 -10.58 6.46 -10.63
CA SER A 1 -9.63 5.65 -11.39
C SER A 1 -10.20 4.28 -11.68
N ILE A 2 -9.80 3.71 -12.79
CA ILE A 2 -10.26 2.40 -13.23
C ILE A 2 -9.36 1.33 -12.60
N PRO A 3 -9.93 0.29 -11.94
CA PRO A 3 -9.11 -0.80 -11.42
C PRO A 3 -8.38 -1.53 -12.55
N ILE A 4 -7.12 -1.87 -12.31
CA ILE A 4 -6.28 -2.53 -13.30
C ILE A 4 -5.77 -3.85 -12.75
N ILE A 5 -5.97 -4.94 -13.50
CA ILE A 5 -5.43 -6.26 -13.20
C ILE A 5 -4.57 -6.70 -14.37
N ILE A 6 -3.33 -7.08 -14.10
CA ILE A 6 -2.40 -7.55 -15.14
C ILE A 6 -2.48 -9.06 -15.25
N LEU A 7 -2.74 -9.58 -16.47
CA LEU A 7 -2.71 -10.99 -16.78
C LEU A 7 -1.40 -11.30 -17.48
N SER A 8 -0.65 -12.29 -17.00
CA SER A 8 0.65 -12.62 -17.56
C SER A 8 0.96 -14.10 -17.43
N ALA A 9 1.78 -14.60 -18.36
CA ALA A 9 2.33 -15.95 -18.27
C ALA A 9 3.51 -16.03 -17.29
N LYS A 10 4.05 -14.88 -16.88
CA LYS A 10 5.14 -14.81 -15.91
C LYS A 10 4.60 -14.99 -14.50
N SER A 11 5.22 -15.88 -13.74
CA SER A 11 4.76 -16.22 -12.40
C SER A 11 5.75 -15.85 -11.30
N GLU A 12 6.87 -15.25 -11.62
CA GLU A 12 7.87 -14.87 -10.64
C GLU A 12 7.41 -13.64 -9.85
N ASP A 13 7.69 -13.64 -8.55
CA ASP A 13 7.27 -12.56 -7.67
C ASP A 13 7.87 -11.21 -8.06
N ALA A 14 9.10 -11.21 -8.59
CA ALA A 14 9.73 -9.98 -9.06
C ALA A 14 8.90 -9.32 -10.16
N ASP A 15 8.34 -10.12 -11.08
CA ASP A 15 7.48 -9.60 -12.15
C ASP A 15 6.16 -9.09 -11.60
N LYS A 16 5.61 -9.77 -10.59
CA LYS A 16 4.37 -9.32 -9.93
C LYS A 16 4.58 -8.00 -9.23
N ILE A 17 5.69 -7.85 -8.52
CA ILE A 17 6.01 -6.60 -7.84
C ILE A 17 6.20 -5.47 -8.84
N LEU A 18 6.91 -5.73 -9.94
CA LEU A 18 7.11 -4.73 -10.98
C LEU A 18 5.79 -4.28 -11.58
N GLY A 19 4.89 -5.21 -11.89
CA GLY A 19 3.58 -4.89 -12.44
C GLY A 19 2.76 -4.03 -11.50
N LEU A 20 2.77 -4.34 -10.21
CA LEU A 20 2.02 -3.57 -9.21
C LEU A 20 2.65 -2.20 -8.97
N ASN A 21 3.97 -2.08 -9.06
CA ASN A 21 4.66 -0.81 -8.87
C ASN A 21 4.40 0.19 -10.00
N VAL A 22 4.06 -0.28 -11.19
CA VAL A 22 3.70 0.62 -12.29
C VAL A 22 2.22 1.03 -12.27
N GLY A 23 1.51 0.67 -11.22
CA GLY A 23 0.17 1.17 -10.97
C GLY A 23 -0.97 0.18 -11.17
N ALA A 24 -0.67 -1.08 -11.43
CA ALA A 24 -1.71 -2.10 -11.51
C ALA A 24 -2.28 -2.40 -10.12
N ASP A 25 -3.57 -2.71 -10.06
CA ASP A 25 -4.24 -3.03 -8.79
C ASP A 25 -4.05 -4.48 -8.38
N ASP A 26 -3.79 -5.36 -9.34
CA ASP A 26 -3.52 -6.77 -9.07
C ASP A 26 -2.76 -7.38 -10.25
N TYR A 27 -2.22 -8.58 -10.04
CA TYR A 27 -1.42 -9.28 -11.01
C TYR A 27 -1.76 -10.76 -10.97
N VAL A 28 -2.32 -11.29 -12.04
CA VAL A 28 -2.72 -12.69 -12.14
C VAL A 28 -1.89 -13.38 -13.21
N THR A 29 -1.21 -14.48 -12.84
CA THR A 29 -0.36 -15.23 -13.76
C THR A 29 -1.19 -16.23 -14.56
N LYS A 30 -0.76 -16.49 -15.80
CA LYS A 30 -1.38 -17.52 -16.65
C LYS A 30 -0.64 -18.84 -16.51
N PRO A 31 -1.33 -20.00 -16.60
CA PRO A 31 -2.77 -20.13 -16.72
C PRO A 31 -3.47 -19.75 -15.42
N PHE A 32 -4.64 -19.16 -15.52
CA PHE A 32 -5.42 -18.76 -14.36
C PHE A 32 -6.77 -19.48 -14.35
N VAL A 33 -7.34 -19.67 -13.17
CA VAL A 33 -8.66 -20.24 -12.99
C VAL A 33 -9.68 -19.11 -13.08
N ALA A 34 -10.73 -19.29 -13.87
CA ALA A 34 -11.76 -18.25 -14.05
C ALA A 34 -12.34 -17.77 -12.72
N LYS A 35 -12.55 -18.67 -11.77
CA LYS A 35 -13.01 -18.34 -10.42
C LYS A 35 -12.07 -17.38 -9.72
N GLU A 36 -10.76 -17.61 -9.83
CA GLU A 36 -9.74 -16.76 -9.23
C GLU A 36 -9.78 -15.36 -9.82
N LEU A 37 -9.84 -15.26 -11.15
CA LEU A 37 -9.92 -13.98 -11.83
C LEU A 37 -11.16 -13.18 -11.40
N ILE A 38 -12.32 -13.85 -11.37
CA ILE A 38 -13.56 -13.20 -10.95
C ILE A 38 -13.47 -12.71 -9.51
N ALA A 39 -12.89 -13.53 -8.62
CA ALA A 39 -12.72 -13.15 -7.23
C ALA A 39 -11.82 -11.92 -7.09
N ARG A 40 -10.74 -11.84 -7.87
CA ARG A 40 -9.83 -10.70 -7.84
C ARG A 40 -10.47 -9.43 -8.40
N ILE A 41 -11.26 -9.56 -9.46
CA ILE A 41 -12.02 -8.43 -10.01
C ILE A 41 -13.01 -7.91 -8.97
N ARG A 42 -13.74 -8.79 -8.29
CA ARG A 42 -14.67 -8.39 -7.25
C ARG A 42 -13.98 -7.69 -6.08
N ALA A 43 -12.83 -8.22 -5.66
CA ALA A 43 -12.07 -7.62 -4.58
C ALA A 43 -11.58 -6.21 -4.92
N VAL A 44 -11.08 -6.01 -6.14
CA VAL A 44 -10.59 -4.70 -6.59
C VAL A 44 -11.73 -3.70 -6.73
N THR A 45 -12.86 -4.11 -7.33
CA THR A 45 -14.01 -3.21 -7.51
C THR A 45 -14.74 -2.94 -6.20
N ARG A 46 -14.86 -3.94 -5.31
CA ARG A 46 -15.52 -3.79 -4.03
C ARG A 46 -14.84 -2.74 -3.16
N ARG A 47 -13.52 -2.64 -3.24
CA ARG A 47 -12.76 -1.65 -2.49
C ARG A 47 -13.26 -0.22 -2.74
N LYS A 48 -13.78 0.05 -3.93
CA LYS A 48 -14.35 1.36 -4.27
C LYS A 48 -15.79 1.52 -3.79
N SER A 49 -16.58 0.45 -3.80
CA SER A 49 -18.02 0.54 -3.53
C SER A 49 -18.39 0.43 -2.05
N GLU A 50 -17.55 -0.17 -1.24
CA GLU A 50 -17.81 -0.38 0.18
C GLU A 50 -17.32 0.76 1.08
N THR A 51 -16.63 1.72 0.53
CA THR A 51 -16.05 2.80 1.32
C THR A 51 -17.09 3.87 1.59
N GLU A 52 -17.52 4.02 2.83
CA GLU A 52 -18.43 5.09 3.22
C GLU A 52 -17.78 6.46 3.07
N SER A 53 -16.48 6.53 3.37
CA SER A 53 -15.68 7.73 3.13
C SER A 53 -14.52 7.36 2.23
N PRO A 54 -14.30 8.08 1.11
CA PRO A 54 -13.16 7.81 0.24
C PRO A 54 -11.83 8.25 0.85
N ASN A 55 -11.86 8.96 1.96
CA ASN A 55 -10.65 9.54 2.55
C ASN A 55 -10.39 8.99 3.94
N LEU A 56 -9.13 8.63 4.19
CA LEU A 56 -8.59 8.41 5.52
C LEU A 56 -7.81 9.66 5.91
N THR A 57 -7.99 10.13 7.13
CA THR A 57 -7.26 11.30 7.63
C THR A 57 -6.53 10.96 8.92
N PHE A 58 -5.34 11.52 9.08
CA PHE A 58 -4.60 11.47 10.33
C PHE A 58 -3.73 12.72 10.38
N GLU A 59 -3.92 13.52 11.42
CA GLU A 59 -3.24 14.80 11.56
C GLU A 59 -3.45 15.65 10.30
N ASN A 60 -2.39 16.14 9.66
CA ASN A 60 -2.54 17.00 8.50
C ASN A 60 -2.54 16.25 7.15
N ILE A 61 -2.55 14.93 7.16
CA ILE A 61 -2.54 14.18 5.91
C ILE A 61 -3.88 13.51 5.64
N THR A 62 -4.17 13.37 4.34
CA THR A 62 -5.35 12.69 3.84
C THR A 62 -4.91 11.68 2.80
N LEU A 63 -5.42 10.45 2.93
CA LEU A 63 -5.20 9.39 1.94
C LEU A 63 -6.52 9.15 1.22
N ASN A 64 -6.54 9.42 -0.09
CA ASN A 64 -7.73 9.20 -0.89
C ASN A 64 -7.72 7.76 -1.40
N ARG A 65 -8.71 6.97 -0.95
CA ARG A 65 -8.80 5.55 -1.29
C ARG A 65 -9.12 5.30 -2.76
N SER A 66 -9.79 6.25 -3.40
CA SER A 66 -10.19 6.10 -4.81
C SER A 66 -9.05 6.43 -5.77
N THR A 67 -8.22 7.41 -5.44
CA THR A 67 -7.16 7.88 -6.35
C THR A 67 -5.77 7.46 -5.91
N CYS A 68 -5.63 6.91 -4.70
CA CYS A 68 -4.34 6.57 -4.09
C CYS A 68 -3.44 7.81 -3.91
N GLU A 69 -4.06 8.97 -3.73
CA GLU A 69 -3.31 10.19 -3.48
C GLU A 69 -3.12 10.44 -1.99
N LEU A 70 -1.91 10.81 -1.64
CA LEU A 70 -1.56 11.31 -0.32
C LEU A 70 -1.45 12.82 -0.43
N SER A 71 -2.14 13.53 0.43
CA SER A 71 -2.16 15.00 0.38
C SER A 71 -2.14 15.62 1.76
N SER A 72 -1.75 16.89 1.79
CA SER A 72 -1.89 17.76 2.94
C SER A 72 -2.38 19.12 2.43
N ASP A 73 -2.45 20.10 3.30
CA ASP A 73 -2.75 21.47 2.90
C ASP A 73 -1.64 22.11 2.06
N LYS A 74 -0.48 21.46 1.97
CA LYS A 74 0.70 22.02 1.29
C LYS A 74 0.95 21.42 -0.07
N ALA A 75 0.67 20.10 -0.25
CA ALA A 75 1.02 19.40 -1.47
C ALA A 75 0.29 18.08 -1.57
N SER A 76 0.36 17.45 -2.74
CA SER A 76 -0.17 16.10 -2.93
C SER A 76 0.77 15.27 -3.80
N VAL A 77 0.76 13.96 -3.59
CA VAL A 77 1.51 13.01 -4.41
C VAL A 77 0.67 11.76 -4.62
N ARG A 78 0.89 11.08 -5.73
CA ARG A 78 0.25 9.80 -5.96
C ARG A 78 1.14 8.68 -5.44
N LEU A 79 0.53 7.68 -4.81
CA LEU A 79 1.23 6.52 -4.29
C LEU A 79 1.16 5.35 -5.27
N ALA A 80 2.23 4.57 -5.36
CA ALA A 80 2.18 3.27 -6.02
C ALA A 80 1.34 2.31 -5.17
N ASN A 81 0.86 1.22 -5.78
CA ASN A 81 -0.07 0.31 -5.11
C ASN A 81 0.41 -0.18 -3.75
N LYS A 82 1.64 -0.67 -3.65
CA LYS A 82 2.18 -1.19 -2.38
C LYS A 82 2.38 -0.09 -1.36
N GLU A 83 2.81 1.09 -1.79
CA GLU A 83 2.93 2.25 -0.92
C GLU A 83 1.57 2.63 -0.34
N TYR A 84 0.54 2.64 -1.18
CA TYR A 84 -0.83 2.93 -0.76
C TYR A 84 -1.30 1.92 0.29
N GLN A 85 -1.11 0.62 0.01
CA GLN A 85 -1.56 -0.43 0.93
C GLN A 85 -0.87 -0.32 2.29
N MET A 86 0.43 -0.04 2.29
CA MET A 86 1.18 0.12 3.53
C MET A 86 0.70 1.34 4.31
N LEU A 87 0.51 2.47 3.62
CA LEU A 87 0.07 3.69 4.29
C LEU A 87 -1.37 3.54 4.81
N GLU A 88 -2.22 2.83 4.07
CA GLU A 88 -3.58 2.54 4.53
C GLU A 88 -3.54 1.75 5.84
N MET A 89 -2.66 0.76 5.95
CA MET A 89 -2.49 0.01 7.19
C MET A 89 -2.05 0.91 8.34
N PHE A 90 -1.09 1.81 8.09
CA PHE A 90 -0.63 2.75 9.10
C PHE A 90 -1.74 3.71 9.54
N MET A 91 -2.47 4.27 8.60
CA MET A 91 -3.50 5.26 8.90
C MET A 91 -4.76 4.65 9.51
N SER A 92 -5.01 3.36 9.26
CA SER A 92 -6.09 2.63 9.90
C SER A 92 -5.73 2.22 11.33
N ASN A 93 -4.45 2.23 11.67
CA ASN A 93 -3.94 1.85 12.99
C ASN A 93 -2.91 2.86 13.47
N PRO A 94 -3.29 4.14 13.61
CA PRO A 94 -2.31 5.17 13.95
C PRO A 94 -1.68 4.91 15.31
N ARG A 95 -0.38 5.18 15.39
CA ARG A 95 0.43 5.00 16.59
C ARG A 95 0.66 3.55 17.01
N GLN A 96 0.15 2.59 16.23
CA GLN A 96 0.37 1.18 16.51
C GLN A 96 1.56 0.66 15.71
N ILE A 97 2.34 -0.22 16.32
CA ILE A 97 3.49 -0.83 15.67
C ILE A 97 3.00 -1.97 14.77
N ILE A 98 3.42 -1.93 13.50
CA ILE A 98 3.13 -2.99 12.54
C ILE A 98 4.44 -3.67 12.19
N SER A 99 4.50 -5.00 12.36
CA SER A 99 5.72 -5.75 12.08
C SER A 99 5.92 -5.94 10.58
N PRO A 100 7.18 -6.14 10.14
CA PRO A 100 7.43 -6.48 8.73
C PRO A 100 6.69 -7.73 8.29
N ASP A 101 6.59 -8.74 9.16
CA ASP A 101 5.84 -9.95 8.86
C ASP A 101 4.39 -9.67 8.55
N ARG A 102 3.78 -8.75 9.28
CA ARG A 102 2.38 -8.39 9.05
C ARG A 102 2.19 -7.71 7.71
N PHE A 103 3.12 -6.81 7.33
CA PHE A 103 3.09 -6.22 5.99
C PHE A 103 3.24 -7.27 4.91
N MET A 104 4.19 -8.20 5.09
CA MET A 104 4.40 -9.28 4.13
C MET A 104 3.15 -10.14 3.98
N GLU A 105 2.52 -10.51 5.08
CA GLU A 105 1.31 -11.32 5.07
C GLU A 105 0.15 -10.61 4.38
N LYS A 106 -0.08 -9.35 4.71
CA LYS A 106 -1.25 -8.62 4.23
C LYS A 106 -1.10 -8.09 2.81
N ILE A 107 0.11 -7.73 2.41
CA ILE A 107 0.34 -7.01 1.15
C ILE A 107 0.96 -7.92 0.09
N TRP A 108 1.93 -8.75 0.48
CA TRP A 108 2.62 -9.65 -0.46
C TRP A 108 2.10 -11.09 -0.43
N GLY A 109 1.52 -11.53 0.67
CA GLY A 109 0.96 -12.86 0.82
C GLY A 109 1.99 -13.90 1.26
N PHE A 110 1.49 -15.05 1.75
CA PHE A 110 2.34 -16.11 2.29
C PHE A 110 3.18 -16.82 1.23
N ASP A 111 2.68 -16.89 0.00
CA ASP A 111 3.34 -17.63 -1.09
C ASP A 111 4.37 -16.78 -1.83
N SER A 112 4.61 -15.57 -1.35
CA SER A 112 5.56 -14.67 -1.98
C SER A 112 6.98 -15.05 -1.63
N ASP A 113 7.87 -15.10 -2.65
CA ASP A 113 9.31 -15.26 -2.44
C ASP A 113 9.99 -13.94 -2.09
N THR A 114 9.21 -12.87 -1.96
CA THR A 114 9.72 -11.56 -1.64
C THR A 114 10.31 -11.54 -0.23
N GLU A 115 11.52 -11.05 -0.10
CA GLU A 115 12.19 -10.96 1.20
C GLU A 115 11.65 -9.81 2.04
N GLN A 116 11.76 -9.93 3.36
CA GLN A 116 11.29 -8.90 4.30
C GLN A 116 11.95 -7.54 4.10
N ASN A 117 13.15 -7.50 3.52
CA ASN A 117 13.81 -6.22 3.30
C ASN A 117 13.09 -5.33 2.30
N VAL A 118 12.14 -5.88 1.51
CA VAL A 118 11.30 -5.07 0.63
C VAL A 118 10.43 -4.10 1.46
N VAL A 119 10.00 -4.51 2.64
CA VAL A 119 9.24 -3.64 3.54
C VAL A 119 10.05 -2.39 3.85
N TRP A 120 11.32 -2.54 4.20
CA TRP A 120 12.20 -1.42 4.51
C TRP A 120 12.34 -0.47 3.31
N VAL A 121 12.45 -1.01 2.10
CA VAL A 121 12.54 -0.19 0.88
C VAL A 121 11.28 0.68 0.73
N TYR A 122 10.11 0.09 0.89
CA TYR A 122 8.85 0.85 0.80
C TYR A 122 8.66 1.85 1.94
N ILE A 123 9.16 1.53 3.13
CA ILE A 123 9.18 2.51 4.23
C ILE A 123 9.99 3.74 3.81
N SER A 124 11.14 3.54 3.16
CA SER A 124 11.95 4.64 2.63
C SER A 124 11.16 5.50 1.65
N TYR A 125 10.45 4.87 0.72
CA TYR A 125 9.64 5.59 -0.26
C TYR A 125 8.53 6.40 0.41
N LEU A 126 7.85 5.80 1.38
CA LEU A 126 6.79 6.48 2.11
C LEU A 126 7.31 7.66 2.91
N ARG A 127 8.46 7.51 3.56
CA ARG A 127 9.09 8.60 4.30
C ARG A 127 9.37 9.80 3.39
N LYS A 128 9.87 9.54 2.19
CA LYS A 128 10.12 10.60 1.20
C LYS A 128 8.85 11.30 0.78
N LYS A 129 7.78 10.54 0.54
CA LYS A 129 6.50 11.10 0.10
C LYS A 129 5.81 11.87 1.22
N LEU A 130 5.89 11.40 2.45
CA LEU A 130 5.38 12.15 3.60
C LEU A 130 6.11 13.50 3.75
N ALA A 131 7.42 13.49 3.59
CA ALA A 131 8.19 14.73 3.62
C ALA A 131 7.80 15.67 2.47
N LYS A 132 7.57 15.10 1.28
CA LYS A 132 7.22 15.89 0.10
C LYS A 132 5.89 16.62 0.26
N VAL A 133 4.91 16.02 0.93
CA VAL A 133 3.63 16.68 1.17
C VAL A 133 3.63 17.56 2.42
N GLY A 134 4.75 17.64 3.13
CA GLY A 134 4.83 18.45 4.34
C GLY A 134 4.03 17.87 5.49
N ALA A 135 4.00 16.55 5.61
CA ALA A 135 3.28 15.88 6.69
C ALA A 135 3.86 16.22 8.05
N ASN A 136 2.99 16.39 9.05
CA ASN A 136 3.44 16.51 10.44
C ASN A 136 3.49 15.17 11.16
N VAL A 137 3.46 14.08 10.40
CA VAL A 137 3.62 12.73 10.90
C VAL A 137 4.86 12.09 10.28
N GLN A 138 5.35 11.04 10.92
CA GLN A 138 6.52 10.31 10.45
C GLN A 138 6.34 8.83 10.71
N ILE A 139 7.06 8.00 9.95
CA ILE A 139 7.13 6.57 10.21
C ILE A 139 8.32 6.32 11.11
N LYS A 140 8.02 5.86 12.31
CA LYS A 140 9.02 5.63 13.34
C LYS A 140 9.36 4.14 13.41
N ALA A 141 10.66 3.83 13.44
CA ALA A 141 11.10 2.45 13.58
C ALA A 141 11.16 2.09 15.07
N ALA A 142 10.57 0.93 15.41
CA ALA A 142 10.70 0.35 16.73
C ALA A 142 11.63 -0.85 16.61
N ARG A 143 12.77 -0.79 17.28
CA ARG A 143 13.82 -1.80 17.15
C ARG A 143 13.29 -3.21 17.43
N ASN A 144 13.51 -4.13 16.48
CA ASN A 144 13.07 -5.52 16.54
C ASN A 144 11.55 -5.73 16.62
N MET A 145 10.74 -4.68 16.41
CA MET A 145 9.28 -4.77 16.50
C MET A 145 8.59 -4.40 15.22
N GLY A 146 9.03 -3.35 14.54
CA GLY A 146 8.40 -2.89 13.32
C GLY A 146 8.37 -1.39 13.19
N TYR A 147 7.28 -0.88 12.64
CA TYR A 147 7.14 0.54 12.31
C TYR A 147 5.78 1.06 12.76
N SER A 148 5.72 2.35 13.08
CA SER A 148 4.45 2.99 13.44
C SER A 148 4.38 4.38 12.84
N LEU A 149 3.17 4.85 12.58
CA LEU A 149 2.93 6.21 12.12
C LEU A 149 2.67 7.08 13.35
N GLU A 150 3.56 8.02 13.60
CA GLU A 150 3.55 8.87 14.78
C GLU A 150 3.53 10.35 14.40
N VAL A 151 3.04 11.18 15.30
CA VAL A 151 3.13 12.63 15.13
C VAL A 151 4.56 13.05 15.37
N LYS A 152 5.08 13.96 14.53
CA LYS A 152 6.42 14.51 14.73
C LYS A 152 6.45 15.35 15.99
N ASN A 153 7.45 15.11 16.82
CA ASN A 153 7.70 15.94 17.97
C ASN A 153 8.77 16.97 17.58
N ASP A 154 8.46 18.21 17.80
CA ASP A 154 9.41 19.30 17.54
C ASP A 154 10.42 19.40 18.68
#